data_204fc07540108e46d4c1b5a4ea234e1c
#
_entry.id   204fc07540108e46d4c1b5a4ea234e1c
#
_cell.length_a   1.000
_cell.length_b   1.000
_cell.length_c   1.000
_cell.angle_alpha   90.00
_cell.angle_beta   90.00
_cell.angle_gamma   90.00
#
_symmetry.space_group_name_H-M   'P 1'
#
loop_
_entity.id
_entity.type
_entity.pdbx_description
1 polymer ?
#
loop_
_entity_poly.entity_id
_entity_poly.type
_entity_poly.pdbx_seq_one_letter_code
_entity_poly.pdbx_strand_id
1 'polypeptide(L)'
;RWAEGGLQRFFDYWPLLISNRLSNFKKIDLSCFFLLQYVLPVVSFIDFIVSIILFETPLYWPLSIVAFGISSLAFWKGCSQNSEGPRLPLPNFINILGATIYLAHWFIVIPFIAVKMSLFRKTLIWEKTDHIGS
;
A
#
# COMPACT_ATOMS: atom_id res chain seq x y z
N ARG A 1 0.03 -10.92 -6.43
CA ARG A 1 0.46 -11.84 -5.35
C ARG A 1 0.74 -11.11 -4.03
N TRP A 2 1.60 -10.06 -4.00
CA TRP A 2 1.93 -9.35 -2.76
C TRP A 2 0.71 -8.71 -2.07
N ALA A 3 -0.13 -8.01 -2.82
CA ALA A 3 -1.33 -7.39 -2.28
C ALA A 3 -2.38 -8.43 -1.84
N GLU A 4 -2.52 -9.54 -2.56
CA GLU A 4 -3.40 -10.66 -2.17
C GLU A 4 -2.92 -11.29 -0.86
N GLY A 5 -1.63 -11.59 -0.73
CA GLY A 5 -1.06 -12.15 0.52
C GLY A 5 -1.17 -11.19 1.70
N GLY A 6 -1.05 -9.89 1.45
CA GLY A 6 -1.25 -8.86 2.48
C GLY A 6 -2.69 -8.78 2.97
N LEU A 7 -3.66 -8.77 2.06
CA LEU A 7 -5.09 -8.78 2.40
C LEU A 7 -5.53 -10.09 3.06
N GLN A 8 -4.95 -11.23 2.66
CA GLN A 8 -5.20 -12.49 3.35
C GLN A 8 -4.77 -12.41 4.82
N ARG A 9 -3.59 -11.85 5.10
CA ARG A 9 -3.14 -11.61 6.49
C ARG A 9 -4.10 -10.71 7.25
N PHE A 10 -4.69 -9.70 6.60
CA PHE A 10 -5.72 -8.89 7.22
C PHE A 10 -6.92 -9.74 7.66
N PHE A 11 -7.44 -10.59 6.78
CA PHE A 11 -8.58 -11.47 7.12
C PHE A 11 -8.23 -12.54 8.15
N ASP A 12 -6.99 -13.04 8.16
CA ASP A 12 -6.53 -14.06 9.10
C ASP A 12 -6.25 -13.48 10.50
N TYR A 13 -5.76 -12.26 10.58
CA TYR A 13 -5.31 -11.66 11.84
C TYR A 13 -6.28 -10.66 12.46
N TRP A 14 -7.29 -10.18 11.74
CA TRP A 14 -8.25 -9.26 12.33
C TRP A 14 -8.94 -9.81 13.61
N PRO A 15 -9.19 -11.13 13.80
CA PRO A 15 -9.77 -11.63 15.03
C PRO A 15 -8.86 -11.42 16.26
N LEU A 16 -7.55 -11.24 16.05
CA LEU A 16 -6.61 -10.93 17.13
C LEU A 16 -6.87 -9.56 17.75
N LEU A 17 -7.43 -8.61 17.00
CA LEU A 17 -7.80 -7.29 17.51
C LEU A 17 -8.88 -7.38 18.59
N ILE A 18 -9.79 -8.34 18.46
CA ILE A 18 -10.90 -8.57 19.40
C ILE A 18 -10.45 -9.47 20.54
N SER A 19 -9.41 -10.28 20.35
CA SER A 19 -8.92 -11.24 21.34
C SER A 19 -8.19 -10.56 22.49
N ASN A 20 -8.17 -11.20 23.67
CA ASN A 20 -7.36 -10.76 24.82
C ASN A 20 -5.88 -11.18 24.75
N ARG A 21 -5.43 -11.73 23.59
CA ARG A 21 -4.06 -12.22 23.44
C ARG A 21 -3.03 -11.10 23.19
N LEU A 22 -3.48 -9.95 22.70
CA LEU A 22 -2.64 -8.79 22.43
C LEU A 22 -2.85 -7.69 23.46
N SER A 23 -1.76 -7.02 23.85
CA SER A 23 -1.85 -5.79 24.64
C SER A 23 -2.52 -4.68 23.84
N ASN A 24 -3.13 -3.71 24.52
CA ASN A 24 -3.84 -2.60 23.87
C ASN A 24 -2.96 -1.81 22.89
N PHE A 25 -1.70 -1.58 23.23
CA PHE A 25 -0.75 -0.91 22.31
C PHE A 25 -0.52 -1.69 21.02
N LYS A 26 -0.34 -3.01 21.10
CA LYS A 26 -0.19 -3.86 19.92
C LYS A 26 -1.46 -3.93 19.07
N LYS A 27 -2.64 -3.86 19.70
CA LYS A 27 -3.92 -3.77 18.99
C LYS A 27 -4.03 -2.47 18.21
N ILE A 28 -3.67 -1.34 18.84
CA ILE A 28 -3.67 -0.02 18.18
C ILE A 28 -2.71 -0.03 16.99
N ASP A 29 -1.48 -0.48 17.18
CA ASP A 29 -0.48 -0.57 16.13
C ASP A 29 -0.96 -1.41 14.94
N LEU A 30 -1.47 -2.61 15.21
CA LEU A 30 -2.02 -3.50 14.18
C LEU A 30 -3.25 -2.88 13.48
N SER A 31 -4.12 -2.20 14.23
CA SER A 31 -5.29 -1.50 13.68
C SER A 31 -4.87 -0.36 12.75
N CYS A 32 -3.91 0.47 13.19
CA CYS A 32 -3.35 1.54 12.37
C CYS A 32 -2.71 1.00 11.09
N PHE A 33 -1.94 -0.09 11.20
CA PHE A 33 -1.35 -0.73 10.04
C PHE A 33 -2.41 -1.17 9.02
N PHE A 34 -3.44 -1.88 9.45
CA PHE A 34 -4.51 -2.35 8.56
C PHE A 34 -5.32 -1.18 7.97
N LEU A 35 -5.61 -0.17 8.78
CA LEU A 35 -6.36 1.01 8.34
C LEU A 35 -5.58 1.75 7.25
N LEU A 36 -4.30 2.03 7.46
CA LEU A 36 -3.48 2.78 6.52
C LEU A 36 -3.19 1.99 5.24
N GLN A 37 -2.98 0.68 5.35
CA GLN A 37 -2.54 -0.12 4.21
C GLN A 37 -3.69 -0.64 3.34
N TYR A 38 -4.86 -0.88 3.91
CA TYR A 38 -5.97 -1.51 3.18
C TYR A 38 -7.24 -0.67 3.14
N VAL A 39 -7.64 -0.08 4.26
CA VAL A 39 -8.90 0.67 4.32
C VAL A 39 -8.75 2.02 3.64
N LEU A 40 -7.71 2.76 3.99
CA LEU A 40 -7.51 4.12 3.46
C LEU A 40 -7.35 4.15 1.93
N PRO A 41 -6.57 3.28 1.26
CA PRO A 41 -6.50 3.26 -0.19
C PRO A 41 -7.85 2.97 -0.87
N VAL A 42 -8.66 2.05 -0.30
CA VAL A 42 -9.99 1.73 -0.83
C VAL A 42 -10.92 2.93 -0.71
N VAL A 43 -10.99 3.55 0.47
CA VAL A 43 -11.85 4.73 0.72
C VAL A 43 -11.40 5.91 -0.14
N SER A 44 -10.09 6.15 -0.26
CA SER A 44 -9.56 7.22 -1.11
C SER A 44 -9.84 6.99 -2.59
N PHE A 45 -9.83 5.74 -3.04
CA PHE A 45 -10.17 5.40 -4.42
C PHE A 45 -11.66 5.63 -4.70
N ILE A 46 -12.53 5.26 -3.77
CA ILE A 46 -13.98 5.52 -3.87
C ILE A 46 -14.24 7.03 -3.89
N ASP A 47 -13.61 7.78 -2.98
CA ASP A 47 -13.70 9.24 -2.93
C ASP A 47 -13.27 9.88 -4.26
N PHE A 48 -12.16 9.41 -4.83
CA PHE A 48 -11.68 9.87 -6.13
C PHE A 48 -12.69 9.63 -7.25
N ILE A 49 -13.29 8.43 -7.33
CA ILE A 49 -14.31 8.12 -8.34
C ILE A 49 -15.57 8.95 -8.15
N VAL A 50 -16.05 9.10 -6.91
CA VAL A 50 -17.23 9.90 -6.59
C VAL A 50 -16.99 11.37 -6.93
N SER A 51 -15.80 11.90 -6.63
CA SER A 51 -15.43 13.28 -6.95
C SER A 51 -15.43 13.57 -8.45
N ILE A 52 -14.98 12.61 -9.27
CA ILE A 52 -15.08 12.73 -10.73
C ILE A 52 -16.55 12.79 -11.19
N ILE A 53 -17.40 11.93 -10.64
CA ILE A 53 -18.82 11.87 -11.00
C ILE A 53 -19.55 13.16 -10.61
N LEU A 54 -19.23 13.72 -9.44
CA LEU A 54 -19.87 14.91 -8.90
C LEU A 54 -19.21 16.22 -9.37
N PHE A 55 -18.10 16.15 -10.12
CA PHE A 55 -17.29 17.31 -10.51
C PHE A 55 -16.77 18.12 -9.31
N GLU A 56 -16.45 17.43 -8.20
CA GLU A 56 -15.93 18.05 -6.99
C GLU A 56 -14.48 17.63 -6.73
N THR A 57 -13.80 18.35 -5.82
CA THR A 57 -12.44 17.97 -5.42
C THR A 57 -12.48 16.80 -4.43
N PRO A 58 -11.63 15.75 -4.61
CA PRO A 58 -11.58 14.64 -3.67
C PRO A 58 -11.29 15.10 -2.24
N LEU A 59 -11.99 14.55 -1.26
CA LEU A 59 -11.82 14.89 0.15
C LEU A 59 -10.39 14.59 0.64
N TYR A 60 -9.80 13.51 0.13
CA TYR A 60 -8.47 13.04 0.55
C TYR A 60 -7.31 13.63 -0.27
N TRP A 61 -7.56 14.60 -1.18
CA TRP A 61 -6.48 15.17 -2.00
C TRP A 61 -5.34 15.82 -1.18
N PRO A 62 -5.57 16.50 -0.02
CA PRO A 62 -4.46 17.06 0.75
C PRO A 62 -3.56 15.97 1.34
N LEU A 63 -4.17 14.87 1.82
CA LEU A 63 -3.44 13.72 2.34
C LEU A 63 -2.62 13.04 1.24
N SER A 64 -3.17 12.95 0.03
CA SER A 64 -2.46 12.39 -1.13
C SER A 64 -1.22 13.22 -1.51
N ILE A 65 -1.30 14.56 -1.46
CA ILE A 65 -0.15 15.43 -1.69
C ILE A 65 0.92 15.23 -0.62
N VAL A 66 0.54 15.17 0.66
CA VAL A 66 1.48 14.93 1.75
C VAL A 66 2.15 13.56 1.59
N ALA A 67 1.39 12.51 1.31
CA ALA A 67 1.92 11.17 1.08
C ALA A 67 2.87 11.13 -0.12
N PHE A 68 2.53 11.81 -1.22
CA PHE A 68 3.40 11.97 -2.38
C PHE A 68 4.71 12.68 -2.03
N GLY A 69 4.64 13.78 -1.27
CA GLY A 69 5.82 14.53 -0.82
C GLY A 69 6.74 13.68 0.05
N ILE A 70 6.18 12.97 1.04
CA ILE A 70 6.95 12.06 1.92
C ILE A 70 7.60 10.95 1.11
N SER A 71 6.87 10.30 0.19
CA SER A 71 7.39 9.23 -0.66
C SER A 71 8.53 9.71 -1.56
N SER A 72 8.39 10.90 -2.14
CA SER A 72 9.42 11.52 -2.97
C SER A 72 10.69 11.84 -2.18
N LEU A 73 10.54 12.39 -0.97
CA LEU A 73 11.66 12.67 -0.06
C LEU A 73 12.35 11.38 0.41
N ALA A 74 11.58 10.35 0.75
CA ALA A 74 12.11 9.06 1.16
C ALA A 74 12.90 8.41 0.02
N PHE A 75 12.38 8.44 -1.21
CA PHE A 75 13.09 7.94 -2.38
C PHE A 75 14.37 8.71 -2.64
N TRP A 76 14.32 10.05 -2.63
CA TRP A 76 15.50 10.89 -2.80
C TRP A 76 16.58 10.60 -1.75
N LYS A 77 16.19 10.53 -0.48
CA LYS A 77 17.10 10.19 0.62
C LYS A 77 17.66 8.77 0.46
N GLY A 78 16.84 7.79 0.10
CA GLY A 78 17.27 6.42 -0.15
C GLY A 78 18.31 6.34 -1.25
N CYS A 79 18.11 7.02 -2.38
CA CYS A 79 19.08 7.08 -3.47
C CYS A 79 20.40 7.76 -3.06
N SER A 80 20.34 8.82 -2.24
CA SER A 80 21.53 9.56 -1.82
C SER A 80 22.35 8.83 -0.73
N GLN A 81 21.71 7.96 0.07
CA GLN A 81 22.36 7.26 1.18
C GLN A 81 22.70 5.79 0.88
N ASN A 82 22.38 5.31 -0.32
CA ASN A 82 22.66 3.92 -0.69
C ASN A 82 24.17 3.68 -0.82
N SER A 83 24.76 3.06 0.20
CA SER A 83 26.17 2.65 0.24
C SER A 83 26.37 1.16 -0.07
N GLU A 84 25.31 0.37 -0.05
CA GLU A 84 25.34 -1.08 -0.22
C GLU A 84 24.49 -1.51 -1.43
N GLY A 85 25.01 -2.42 -2.25
CA GLY A 85 24.30 -2.93 -3.41
C GLY A 85 24.61 -2.24 -4.73
N PRO A 86 23.83 -2.50 -5.80
CA PRO A 86 24.04 -1.88 -7.10
C PRO A 86 23.86 -0.38 -7.02
N ARG A 87 24.73 0.38 -7.69
CA ARG A 87 24.66 1.84 -7.73
C ARG A 87 23.29 2.27 -8.29
N LEU A 88 22.49 2.90 -7.46
CA LEU A 88 21.26 3.54 -7.91
C LEU A 88 21.58 4.78 -8.75
N PRO A 89 20.76 5.09 -9.77
CA PRO A 89 20.93 6.33 -10.51
C PRO A 89 20.82 7.52 -9.56
N LEU A 90 21.59 8.58 -9.84
CA LEU A 90 21.50 9.82 -9.07
C LEU A 90 20.04 10.29 -9.03
N PRO A 91 19.57 10.78 -7.87
CA PRO A 91 18.20 11.27 -7.74
C PRO A 91 18.01 12.48 -8.66
N ASN A 92 17.37 12.26 -9.79
CA ASN A 92 16.91 13.31 -10.68
C ASN A 92 15.39 13.38 -10.66
N PHE A 93 14.84 14.47 -11.15
CA PHE A 93 13.39 14.69 -11.16
C PHE A 93 12.63 13.56 -11.89
N ILE A 94 13.16 13.05 -12.98
CA ILE A 94 12.53 11.99 -13.79
C ILE A 94 12.46 10.68 -13.00
N ASN A 95 13.53 10.31 -12.29
CA ASN A 95 13.57 9.09 -11.48
C ASN A 95 12.63 9.19 -10.28
N ILE A 96 12.56 10.36 -9.63
CA ILE A 96 11.63 10.61 -8.52
C ILE A 96 10.18 10.52 -9.01
N LEU A 97 9.88 11.18 -10.14
CA LEU A 97 8.55 11.13 -10.74
C LEU A 97 8.18 9.69 -11.15
N GLY A 98 9.07 8.97 -11.81
CA GLY A 98 8.87 7.56 -12.19
C GLY A 98 8.61 6.65 -10.99
N ALA A 99 9.40 6.78 -9.92
CA ALA A 99 9.18 6.04 -8.68
C ALA A 99 7.84 6.37 -8.03
N THR A 100 7.43 7.62 -8.07
CA THR A 100 6.15 8.06 -7.50
C THR A 100 4.96 7.55 -8.33
N ILE A 101 5.04 7.58 -9.65
CA ILE A 101 4.04 6.97 -10.55
C ILE A 101 3.97 5.46 -10.30
N TYR A 102 5.11 4.80 -10.12
CA TYR A 102 5.16 3.39 -9.77
C TYR A 102 4.45 3.12 -8.44
N LEU A 103 4.65 3.95 -7.42
CA LEU A 103 3.93 3.82 -6.15
C LEU A 103 2.44 4.11 -6.30
N ALA A 104 2.06 5.07 -7.15
CA ALA A 104 0.67 5.43 -7.39
C ALA A 104 -0.17 4.28 -7.99
N HIS A 105 0.45 3.30 -8.71
CA HIS A 105 -0.31 2.16 -9.23
C HIS A 105 -0.94 1.31 -8.12
N TRP A 106 -0.36 1.29 -6.91
CA TRP A 106 -0.92 0.59 -5.76
C TRP A 106 -2.27 1.16 -5.32
N PHE A 107 -2.52 2.43 -5.61
CA PHE A 107 -3.80 3.08 -5.38
C PHE A 107 -4.95 2.43 -6.17
N ILE A 108 -4.64 1.80 -7.30
CA ILE A 108 -5.61 1.05 -8.11
C ILE A 108 -5.60 -0.43 -7.75
N VAL A 109 -4.40 -1.00 -7.54
CA VAL A 109 -4.21 -2.44 -7.30
C VAL A 109 -4.85 -2.87 -5.98
N ILE A 110 -4.66 -2.11 -4.90
CA ILE A 110 -5.20 -2.49 -3.58
C ILE A 110 -6.74 -2.52 -3.57
N PRO A 111 -7.47 -1.48 -4.04
CA PRO A 111 -8.93 -1.53 -4.12
C PRO A 111 -9.45 -2.65 -5.00
N PHE A 112 -8.84 -2.85 -6.17
CA PHE A 112 -9.22 -3.93 -7.06
C PHE A 112 -9.11 -5.31 -6.39
N ILE A 113 -7.98 -5.57 -5.72
CA ILE A 113 -7.75 -6.84 -5.02
C ILE A 113 -8.65 -6.95 -3.79
N ALA A 114 -8.91 -5.86 -3.06
CA ALA A 114 -9.82 -5.85 -1.93
C ALA A 114 -11.23 -6.27 -2.33
N VAL A 115 -11.75 -5.71 -3.42
CA VAL A 115 -13.06 -6.10 -3.99
C VAL A 115 -13.05 -7.55 -4.44
N LYS A 116 -12.03 -7.95 -5.22
CA LYS A 116 -11.89 -9.32 -5.72
C LYS A 116 -11.88 -10.34 -4.58
N MET A 117 -11.09 -10.12 -3.52
CA MET A 117 -10.98 -11.05 -2.39
C MET A 117 -12.20 -11.03 -1.47
N SER A 118 -12.92 -9.92 -1.39
CA SER A 118 -14.17 -9.84 -0.64
C SER A 118 -15.30 -10.63 -1.32
N LEU A 119 -15.34 -10.62 -2.65
CA LEU A 119 -16.35 -11.34 -3.44
C LEU A 119 -15.97 -12.80 -3.69
N PHE A 120 -14.70 -13.08 -3.92
CA PHE A 120 -14.19 -14.40 -4.28
C PHE A 120 -13.11 -14.83 -3.29
N ARG A 121 -13.51 -15.30 -2.11
CA ARG A 121 -12.58 -15.87 -1.13
C ARG A 121 -11.84 -17.06 -1.73
N LYS A 122 -10.60 -16.86 -2.17
CA LYS A 122 -9.67 -17.93 -2.50
C LYS A 122 -8.74 -18.15 -1.31
N THR A 123 -8.66 -19.37 -0.80
CA THR A 123 -7.52 -19.81 -0.01
C THR A 123 -6.29 -19.76 -0.93
N LEU A 124 -5.45 -18.76 -0.75
CA LEU A 124 -4.19 -18.66 -1.48
C LEU A 124 -3.25 -19.73 -0.93
N ILE A 125 -3.02 -20.79 -1.70
CA ILE A 125 -1.92 -21.70 -1.47
C ILE A 125 -0.65 -20.92 -1.87
N TRP A 126 0.26 -20.73 -0.92
CA TRP A 126 1.53 -20.07 -1.18
C TRP A 126 2.39 -20.97 -2.07
N GLU A 127 2.42 -20.71 -3.35
CA GLU A 127 3.39 -21.32 -4.26
C GLU A 127 4.70 -20.55 -4.15
N LYS A 128 5.75 -21.24 -3.70
CA LYS A 128 7.10 -20.72 -3.69
C LYS A 128 7.47 -20.39 -5.14
N THR A 129 7.89 -19.18 -5.41
CA THR A 129 8.50 -18.82 -6.70
C THR A 129 9.81 -19.58 -6.80
N ASP A 130 9.88 -20.55 -7.70
CA ASP A 130 11.15 -21.17 -8.07
C ASP A 130 11.99 -20.10 -8.77
N HIS A 131 12.97 -19.57 -8.06
CA HIS A 131 14.02 -18.80 -8.70
C HIS A 131 14.87 -19.82 -9.46
N ILE A 132 14.67 -19.89 -10.78
CA ILE A 132 15.61 -20.56 -11.67
C ILE A 132 16.87 -19.68 -11.62
N GLY A 133 17.72 -19.98 -10.64
CA GLY A 133 19.05 -19.41 -10.57
C GLY A 133 19.88 -19.99 -11.69
N SER A 134 20.30 -19.12 -12.60
CA SER A 134 21.42 -19.37 -13.49
C SER A 134 22.72 -19.39 -12.71
#